data_d8fb1c8530105bb2914db77fa4d0098b
#
_entry.id   d8fb1c8530105bb2914db77fa4d0098b
#
_cell.length_a   1.000
_cell.length_b   1.000
_cell.length_c   1.000
_cell.angle_alpha   90.00
_cell.angle_beta   90.00
_cell.angle_gamma   90.00
#
_symmetry.space_group_name_H-M   'P 1'
#
loop_
_entity.id
_entity.type
_entity.pdbx_description
1 polymer ?
#
loop_
_entity_poly.entity_id
_entity_poly.type
_entity_poly.pdbx_seq_one_letter_code
_entity_poly.pdbx_strand_id
1 'polypeptide(L)'
;MTGPSSNLYGVMGEFETATQLIRATEKTREAGYKDIDAYAPYPVEGLSEALGLKRSWVPYLTLLGGLGGGLTGFGLQYWVNVFAYPINIAGRPLNSWPAFIPVTFELTILGASTFAVFGMLALNQLPRLHHPVFNVQRFCKHASSDRFFLCIESSDPKFQLTDCTKFLQGLNAQNVTEVKDDD
;
A
#
# COMPACT_ATOMS: atom_id res chain seq x y z
N MET A 1 2.09 -16.28 34.17
CA MET A 1 1.29 -16.15 32.92
C MET A 1 0.89 -14.68 32.83
N THR A 2 1.77 -13.84 32.32
CA THR A 2 1.45 -12.43 32.03
C THR A 2 0.88 -12.42 30.61
N GLY A 3 -0.43 -12.25 30.51
CA GLY A 3 -1.11 -12.02 29.23
C GLY A 3 -0.51 -10.78 28.53
N PRO A 4 -0.63 -10.66 27.20
CA PRO A 4 -0.15 -9.49 26.50
C PRO A 4 -0.82 -8.26 27.09
N SER A 5 -0.02 -7.28 27.51
CA SER A 5 -0.53 -5.98 27.94
C SER A 5 -1.35 -5.43 26.76
N SER A 6 -2.60 -5.07 27.01
CA SER A 6 -3.61 -4.68 26.02
C SER A 6 -3.26 -3.43 25.19
N ASN A 7 -2.04 -2.93 25.23
CA ASN A 7 -1.56 -1.72 24.57
C ASN A 7 -0.18 -1.91 23.90
N LEU A 8 0.20 -3.13 23.51
CA LEU A 8 1.46 -3.35 22.79
C LEU A 8 1.19 -3.60 21.31
N TYR A 9 1.63 -2.69 20.45
CA TYR A 9 1.55 -2.85 18.99
C TYR A 9 2.61 -3.82 18.46
N GLY A 10 3.84 -3.76 19.01
CA GLY A 10 4.93 -4.61 18.55
C GLY A 10 6.28 -4.24 19.13
N VAL A 11 7.33 -4.81 18.55
CA VAL A 11 8.73 -4.53 18.91
C VAL A 11 9.47 -4.06 17.67
N MET A 12 10.17 -2.95 17.79
CA MET A 12 10.88 -2.29 16.70
C MET A 12 12.38 -2.35 16.92
N GLY A 13 13.13 -2.78 15.88
CA GLY A 13 14.59 -2.74 15.82
C GLY A 13 15.09 -1.67 14.86
N GLU A 14 16.13 -0.94 15.24
CA GLU A 14 16.79 0.10 14.44
C GLU A 14 18.05 -0.41 13.78
N PHE A 15 18.27 -0.06 12.51
CA PHE A 15 19.44 -0.43 11.71
C PHE A 15 20.05 0.80 11.04
N GLU A 16 21.37 0.76 10.75
CA GLU A 16 22.09 1.88 10.13
C GLU A 16 22.02 1.89 8.62
N THR A 17 21.92 0.72 8.00
CA THR A 17 22.02 0.58 6.55
C THR A 17 20.87 -0.23 5.95
N ALA A 18 20.52 0.10 4.71
CA ALA A 18 19.52 -0.65 3.94
C ALA A 18 19.85 -2.15 3.83
N THR A 19 21.14 -2.48 3.65
CA THR A 19 21.60 -3.87 3.57
C THR A 19 21.38 -4.64 4.86
N GLN A 20 21.58 -3.99 6.02
CA GLN A 20 21.29 -4.61 7.32
C GLN A 20 19.79 -4.84 7.48
N LEU A 21 18.96 -3.85 7.09
CA LEU A 21 17.50 -3.99 7.14
C LEU A 21 17.03 -5.18 6.29
N ILE A 22 17.48 -5.28 5.02
CA ILE A 22 17.09 -6.40 4.14
C ILE A 22 17.43 -7.74 4.77
N ARG A 23 18.70 -7.91 5.21
CA ARG A 23 19.15 -9.16 5.85
C ARG A 23 18.38 -9.47 7.14
N ALA A 24 18.06 -8.45 7.93
CA ALA A 24 17.28 -8.62 9.14
C ALA A 24 15.85 -9.06 8.80
N THR A 25 15.23 -8.45 7.78
CA THR A 25 13.89 -8.79 7.30
C THR A 25 13.83 -10.23 6.77
N GLU A 26 14.81 -10.64 5.94
CA GLU A 26 14.90 -12.00 5.41
C GLU A 26 15.00 -13.04 6.55
N LYS A 27 15.91 -12.82 7.50
CA LYS A 27 16.08 -13.71 8.67
C LYS A 27 14.85 -13.76 9.55
N THR A 28 14.16 -12.63 9.72
CA THR A 28 12.92 -12.56 10.52
C THR A 28 11.83 -13.40 9.85
N ARG A 29 11.72 -13.32 8.54
CA ARG A 29 10.79 -14.13 7.78
C ARG A 29 11.17 -15.62 7.76
N GLU A 30 12.45 -15.96 7.61
CA GLU A 30 12.96 -17.33 7.71
C GLU A 30 12.71 -17.95 9.10
N ALA A 31 12.78 -17.14 10.16
CA ALA A 31 12.39 -17.55 11.51
C ALA A 31 10.89 -17.81 11.64
N GLY A 32 10.09 -17.43 10.62
CA GLY A 32 8.67 -17.74 10.48
C GLY A 32 7.74 -16.66 11.02
N TYR A 33 8.22 -15.46 11.29
CA TYR A 33 7.39 -14.29 11.53
C TYR A 33 6.72 -13.86 10.22
N LYS A 34 5.45 -13.46 10.29
CA LYS A 34 4.62 -13.12 9.12
C LYS A 34 4.15 -11.67 9.14
N ASP A 35 3.79 -11.18 10.33
CA ASP A 35 3.27 -9.84 10.53
C ASP A 35 4.44 -8.92 10.93
N ILE A 36 5.18 -8.51 9.90
CA ILE A 36 6.38 -7.67 10.01
C ILE A 36 6.27 -6.48 9.06
N ASP A 37 6.68 -5.32 9.55
CA ASP A 37 6.76 -4.09 8.77
C ASP A 37 8.18 -3.52 8.78
N ALA A 38 8.61 -2.94 7.66
CA ALA A 38 9.91 -2.30 7.54
C ALA A 38 9.76 -0.87 7.03
N TYR A 39 10.50 0.04 7.65
CA TYR A 39 10.47 1.47 7.36
C TYR A 39 11.85 1.96 6.95
N ALA A 40 11.89 2.71 5.85
CA ALA A 40 13.11 3.25 5.28
C ALA A 40 12.89 4.70 4.82
N PRO A 41 13.91 5.58 4.90
CA PRO A 41 13.79 6.98 4.47
C PRO A 41 13.70 7.14 2.95
N TYR A 42 14.05 6.12 2.20
CA TYR A 42 13.98 6.08 0.74
C TYR A 42 13.63 4.67 0.26
N PRO A 43 13.14 4.52 -1.00
CA PRO A 43 12.85 3.20 -1.55
C PRO A 43 14.09 2.30 -1.57
N VAL A 44 13.99 1.13 -0.93
CA VAL A 44 15.06 0.13 -0.87
C VAL A 44 14.70 -1.02 -1.79
N GLU A 45 15.55 -1.22 -2.81
CA GLU A 45 15.40 -2.32 -3.76
C GLU A 45 15.57 -3.67 -3.04
N GLY A 46 14.66 -4.63 -3.32
CA GLY A 46 14.67 -5.95 -2.67
C GLY A 46 13.94 -6.03 -1.33
N LEU A 47 13.57 -4.91 -0.69
CA LEU A 47 12.89 -4.93 0.61
C LEU A 47 11.48 -5.53 0.52
N SER A 48 10.77 -5.27 -0.57
CA SER A 48 9.43 -5.83 -0.80
C SER A 48 9.46 -7.36 -0.93
N GLU A 49 10.49 -7.89 -1.59
CA GLU A 49 10.74 -9.33 -1.72
C GLU A 49 11.13 -9.94 -0.37
N ALA A 50 12.00 -9.27 0.38
CA ALA A 50 12.41 -9.69 1.72
C ALA A 50 11.23 -9.76 2.69
N LEU A 51 10.33 -8.76 2.65
CA LEU A 51 9.06 -8.77 3.40
C LEU A 51 8.07 -9.82 2.90
N GLY A 52 8.26 -10.34 1.67
CA GLY A 52 7.34 -11.28 1.05
C GLY A 52 6.01 -10.68 0.66
N LEU A 53 5.99 -9.40 0.36
CA LEU A 53 4.79 -8.71 -0.04
C LEU A 53 4.23 -9.30 -1.35
N LYS A 54 2.93 -9.50 -1.38
CA LYS A 54 2.23 -9.96 -2.58
C LYS A 54 2.13 -8.82 -3.59
N ARG A 55 2.02 -9.19 -4.88
CA ARG A 55 1.82 -8.23 -5.96
C ARG A 55 0.59 -7.37 -5.70
N SER A 56 0.73 -6.06 -5.88
CA SER A 56 -0.35 -5.10 -5.67
C SER A 56 -1.56 -5.35 -6.60
N TRP A 57 -2.76 -5.15 -6.08
CA TRP A 57 -4.01 -5.19 -6.84
C TRP A 57 -4.33 -3.88 -7.58
N VAL A 58 -3.59 -2.81 -7.31
CA VAL A 58 -3.82 -1.49 -7.92
C VAL A 58 -3.84 -1.52 -9.44
N PRO A 59 -2.91 -2.21 -10.16
CA PRO A 59 -2.95 -2.29 -11.62
C PRO A 59 -4.24 -2.92 -12.17
N TYR A 60 -4.78 -3.92 -11.49
CA TYR A 60 -6.04 -4.57 -11.91
C TYR A 60 -7.23 -3.65 -11.71
N LEU A 61 -7.27 -2.90 -10.60
CA LEU A 61 -8.31 -1.89 -10.36
C LEU A 61 -8.25 -0.77 -11.39
N THR A 62 -7.05 -0.29 -11.71
CA THR A 62 -6.82 0.72 -12.75
C THR A 62 -7.33 0.25 -14.12
N LEU A 63 -7.04 -1.00 -14.50
CA LEU A 63 -7.53 -1.59 -15.72
C LEU A 63 -9.07 -1.66 -15.75
N LEU A 64 -9.67 -2.11 -14.65
CA LEU A 64 -11.12 -2.19 -14.51
C LEU A 64 -11.77 -0.81 -14.65
N GLY A 65 -11.19 0.20 -13.98
CA GLY A 65 -11.65 1.59 -14.08
C GLY A 65 -11.55 2.13 -15.52
N GLY A 66 -10.45 1.85 -16.21
CA GLY A 66 -10.24 2.24 -17.59
C GLY A 66 -11.25 1.60 -18.57
N LEU A 67 -11.44 0.30 -18.45
CA LEU A 67 -12.43 -0.42 -19.26
C LEU A 67 -13.86 0.08 -18.97
N GLY A 68 -14.22 0.26 -17.70
CA GLY A 68 -15.51 0.81 -17.30
C GLY A 68 -15.74 2.22 -17.82
N GLY A 69 -14.74 3.09 -17.71
CA GLY A 69 -14.76 4.45 -18.24
C GLY A 69 -14.94 4.49 -19.76
N GLY A 70 -14.17 3.68 -20.48
CA GLY A 70 -14.27 3.57 -21.95
C GLY A 70 -15.62 3.05 -22.41
N LEU A 71 -16.13 1.99 -21.79
CA LEU A 71 -17.46 1.45 -22.11
C LEU A 71 -18.56 2.47 -21.81
N THR A 72 -18.47 3.18 -20.71
CA THR A 72 -19.42 4.25 -20.35
C THR A 72 -19.35 5.39 -21.36
N GLY A 73 -18.16 5.84 -21.70
CA GLY A 73 -17.95 6.93 -22.65
C GLY A 73 -18.50 6.63 -24.05
N PHE A 74 -18.16 5.46 -24.57
CA PHE A 74 -18.65 5.02 -25.87
C PHE A 74 -20.15 4.73 -25.84
N GLY A 75 -20.61 3.97 -24.85
CA GLY A 75 -22.01 3.56 -24.72
C GLY A 75 -22.95 4.74 -24.53
N LEU A 76 -22.56 5.73 -23.70
CA LEU A 76 -23.36 6.95 -23.50
C LEU A 76 -23.49 7.75 -24.80
N GLN A 77 -22.41 7.97 -25.55
CA GLN A 77 -22.45 8.68 -26.83
C GLN A 77 -23.27 7.94 -27.86
N TYR A 78 -23.10 6.62 -27.93
CA TYR A 78 -23.91 5.79 -28.83
C TYR A 78 -25.39 5.88 -28.46
N TRP A 79 -25.74 5.71 -27.20
CA TRP A 79 -27.15 5.79 -26.76
C TRP A 79 -27.77 7.16 -27.02
N VAL A 80 -27.05 8.24 -26.71
CA VAL A 80 -27.56 9.61 -26.94
C VAL A 80 -27.75 9.89 -28.41
N ASN A 81 -26.78 9.58 -29.28
CA ASN A 81 -26.85 9.94 -30.69
C ASN A 81 -27.79 9.04 -31.54
N VAL A 82 -27.93 7.76 -31.12
CA VAL A 82 -28.72 6.80 -31.93
C VAL A 82 -30.15 6.66 -31.41
N PHE A 83 -30.36 6.71 -30.09
CA PHE A 83 -31.67 6.43 -29.47
C PHE A 83 -32.34 7.64 -28.86
N ALA A 84 -31.63 8.34 -27.94
CA ALA A 84 -32.28 9.40 -27.15
C ALA A 84 -32.52 10.68 -27.93
N TYR A 85 -31.54 11.12 -28.71
CA TYR A 85 -31.61 12.35 -29.53
C TYR A 85 -31.04 12.11 -30.94
N PRO A 86 -31.74 11.38 -31.80
CA PRO A 86 -31.27 11.05 -33.17
C PRO A 86 -31.39 12.26 -34.11
N ILE A 87 -30.58 13.29 -33.87
CA ILE A 87 -30.57 14.51 -34.68
C ILE A 87 -29.59 14.33 -35.84
N ASN A 88 -30.12 14.40 -37.06
CA ASN A 88 -29.30 14.36 -38.26
C ASN A 88 -28.74 15.75 -38.55
N ILE A 89 -27.42 15.90 -38.43
CA ILE A 89 -26.70 17.15 -38.71
C ILE A 89 -25.94 16.98 -40.00
N ALA A 90 -26.32 17.72 -41.05
CA ALA A 90 -25.65 17.76 -42.36
C ALA A 90 -25.39 16.37 -42.99
N GLY A 91 -26.31 15.41 -42.84
CA GLY A 91 -26.20 14.07 -43.40
C GLY A 91 -25.25 13.13 -42.71
N ARG A 92 -24.72 13.51 -41.51
CA ARG A 92 -23.83 12.66 -40.73
C ARG A 92 -24.59 11.44 -40.19
N PRO A 93 -24.01 10.22 -40.30
CA PRO A 93 -24.60 9.02 -39.70
C PRO A 93 -24.81 9.17 -38.22
N LEU A 94 -25.92 8.69 -37.67
CA LEU A 94 -26.18 8.74 -36.21
C LEU A 94 -25.10 7.98 -35.41
N ASN A 95 -24.69 6.82 -35.92
CA ASN A 95 -23.55 6.08 -35.36
C ASN A 95 -22.22 6.56 -35.97
N SER A 96 -21.78 7.74 -35.56
CA SER A 96 -20.49 8.31 -35.99
C SER A 96 -19.38 7.92 -35.00
N TRP A 97 -19.10 6.62 -34.85
CA TRP A 97 -18.14 6.09 -33.90
C TRP A 97 -16.75 6.77 -33.93
N PRO A 98 -16.18 7.24 -35.06
CA PRO A 98 -14.90 7.95 -35.03
C PRO A 98 -14.97 9.25 -34.23
N ALA A 99 -16.12 9.92 -34.22
CA ALA A 99 -16.33 11.14 -33.43
C ALA A 99 -16.52 10.85 -31.92
N PHE A 100 -16.75 9.61 -31.54
CA PHE A 100 -16.88 9.21 -30.15
C PHE A 100 -15.53 8.92 -29.47
N ILE A 101 -14.46 8.74 -30.27
CA ILE A 101 -13.12 8.38 -29.78
C ILE A 101 -12.59 9.38 -28.73
N PRO A 102 -12.62 10.72 -28.95
CA PRO A 102 -12.04 11.65 -27.98
C PRO A 102 -12.66 11.53 -26.59
N VAL A 103 -14.00 11.53 -26.49
CA VAL A 103 -14.70 11.44 -25.20
C VAL A 103 -14.54 10.04 -24.58
N THR A 104 -14.53 9.00 -25.41
CA THR A 104 -14.25 7.63 -24.92
C THR A 104 -12.86 7.55 -24.30
N PHE A 105 -11.86 8.16 -24.95
CA PHE A 105 -10.49 8.21 -24.44
C PHE A 105 -10.40 8.99 -23.12
N GLU A 106 -11.04 10.16 -23.04
CA GLU A 106 -11.09 10.97 -21.81
C GLU A 106 -11.71 10.19 -20.64
N LEU A 107 -12.87 9.56 -20.84
CA LEU A 107 -13.52 8.78 -19.80
C LEU A 107 -12.75 7.51 -19.44
N THR A 108 -12.01 6.91 -20.38
CA THR A 108 -11.09 5.81 -20.09
C THR A 108 -10.01 6.25 -19.13
N ILE A 109 -9.34 7.38 -19.40
CA ILE A 109 -8.28 7.91 -18.51
C ILE A 109 -8.85 8.33 -17.16
N LEU A 110 -9.99 9.03 -17.17
CA LEU A 110 -10.64 9.47 -15.93
C LEU A 110 -11.03 8.27 -15.05
N GLY A 111 -11.61 7.23 -15.66
CA GLY A 111 -11.96 6.00 -14.97
C GLY A 111 -10.71 5.28 -14.40
N ALA A 112 -9.67 5.12 -15.23
CA ALA A 112 -8.43 4.50 -14.81
C ALA A 112 -7.76 5.25 -13.65
N SER A 113 -7.62 6.57 -13.73
CA SER A 113 -6.99 7.39 -12.70
C SER A 113 -7.80 7.40 -11.40
N THR A 114 -9.12 7.51 -11.49
CA THR A 114 -10.03 7.48 -10.34
C THR A 114 -9.88 6.15 -9.60
N PHE A 115 -9.95 5.03 -10.31
CA PHE A 115 -9.81 3.71 -9.70
C PHE A 115 -8.38 3.44 -9.18
N ALA A 116 -7.34 4.01 -9.81
CA ALA A 116 -5.99 3.92 -9.28
C ALA A 116 -5.86 4.63 -7.93
N VAL A 117 -6.34 5.87 -7.82
CA VAL A 117 -6.24 6.67 -6.60
C VAL A 117 -7.09 6.07 -5.49
N PHE A 118 -8.39 5.88 -5.72
CA PHE A 118 -9.28 5.33 -4.68
C PHE A 118 -8.96 3.88 -4.36
N GLY A 119 -8.55 3.08 -5.34
CA GLY A 119 -8.10 1.71 -5.11
C GLY A 119 -6.83 1.66 -4.25
N MET A 120 -5.86 2.53 -4.49
CA MET A 120 -4.67 2.63 -3.65
C MET A 120 -5.02 3.05 -2.21
N LEU A 121 -5.87 4.06 -2.04
CA LEU A 121 -6.29 4.52 -0.71
C LEU A 121 -7.05 3.42 0.04
N ALA A 122 -7.97 2.74 -0.63
CA ALA A 122 -8.77 1.68 -0.02
C ALA A 122 -7.93 0.45 0.36
N LEU A 123 -7.03 0.00 -0.52
CA LEU A 123 -6.15 -1.13 -0.24
C LEU A 123 -5.18 -0.85 0.92
N ASN A 124 -4.75 0.40 1.08
CA ASN A 124 -3.88 0.81 2.18
C ASN A 124 -4.67 1.26 3.42
N GLN A 125 -6.00 1.16 3.40
CA GLN A 125 -6.89 1.61 4.50
C GLN A 125 -6.63 3.07 4.92
N LEU A 126 -6.34 3.93 3.95
CA LEU A 126 -6.11 5.35 4.18
C LEU A 126 -7.45 6.13 4.09
N PRO A 127 -7.62 7.23 4.85
CA PRO A 127 -6.66 7.86 5.77
C PRO A 127 -6.58 7.15 7.13
N ARG A 128 -5.36 6.92 7.62
CA ARG A 128 -5.10 6.53 9.01
C ARG A 128 -4.67 7.78 9.78
N LEU A 129 -5.44 8.19 10.76
CA LEU A 129 -5.16 9.42 11.52
C LEU A 129 -3.98 9.25 12.48
N HIS A 130 -3.79 8.06 13.00
CA HIS A 130 -2.70 7.70 13.90
C HIS A 130 -2.17 6.31 13.58
N HIS A 131 -0.84 6.13 13.77
CA HIS A 131 -0.21 4.83 13.67
C HIS A 131 0.74 4.66 14.86
N PRO A 132 0.67 3.56 15.63
CA PRO A 132 1.42 3.39 16.89
C PRO A 132 2.92 3.56 16.79
N VAL A 133 3.53 3.32 15.64
CA VAL A 133 4.99 3.51 15.44
C VAL A 133 5.44 4.95 15.70
N PHE A 134 4.54 5.94 15.52
CA PHE A 134 4.84 7.35 15.80
C PHE A 134 4.91 7.67 17.30
N ASN A 135 4.49 6.79 18.17
CA ASN A 135 4.69 6.93 19.61
C ASN A 135 6.16 6.73 20.01
N VAL A 136 6.98 6.13 19.14
CA VAL A 136 8.41 5.96 19.36
C VAL A 136 9.16 7.23 18.92
N GLN A 137 9.61 8.04 19.87
CA GLN A 137 10.31 9.30 19.60
C GLN A 137 11.50 9.16 18.64
N ARG A 138 12.23 8.04 18.77
CA ARG A 138 13.39 7.77 17.92
C ARG A 138 13.01 7.50 16.49
N PHE A 139 11.91 6.78 16.28
CA PHE A 139 11.32 6.60 14.95
C PHE A 139 10.92 7.94 14.33
N CYS A 140 10.20 8.80 15.05
CA CYS A 140 9.81 10.12 14.54
C CYS A 140 10.98 10.99 14.09
N LYS A 141 12.11 10.89 14.78
CA LYS A 141 13.30 11.70 14.46
C LYS A 141 14.09 11.18 13.28
N HIS A 142 14.18 9.86 13.10
CA HIS A 142 15.16 9.25 12.20
C HIS A 142 14.56 8.47 11.03
N ALA A 143 13.27 8.08 11.07
CA ALA A 143 12.66 7.25 10.03
C ALA A 143 12.63 7.90 8.64
N SER A 144 12.61 9.25 8.57
CA SER A 144 12.64 10.00 7.32
C SER A 144 14.01 10.59 6.99
N SER A 145 15.05 10.31 7.79
CA SER A 145 16.37 10.93 7.64
C SER A 145 17.45 9.91 7.30
N ASP A 146 17.83 9.08 8.26
CA ASP A 146 19.09 8.34 8.21
C ASP A 146 19.03 6.93 8.79
N ARG A 147 17.89 6.47 9.31
CA ARG A 147 17.76 5.17 9.96
C ARG A 147 16.70 4.29 9.31
N PHE A 148 16.88 3.00 9.51
CA PHE A 148 16.02 1.95 8.99
C PHE A 148 15.41 1.19 10.16
N PHE A 149 14.14 0.83 10.06
CA PHE A 149 13.43 0.18 11.16
C PHE A 149 12.73 -1.08 10.67
N LEU A 150 12.76 -2.11 11.50
CA LEU A 150 11.99 -3.34 11.33
C LEU A 150 11.11 -3.53 12.56
N CYS A 151 9.81 -3.67 12.36
CA CYS A 151 8.83 -3.90 13.39
C CYS A 151 8.27 -5.31 13.26
N ILE A 152 8.18 -6.04 14.39
CA ILE A 152 7.44 -7.29 14.51
C ILE A 152 6.16 -6.95 15.28
N GLU A 153 5.00 -7.15 14.63
CA GLU A 153 3.72 -6.80 15.21
C GLU A 153 3.26 -7.83 16.25
N SER A 154 2.54 -7.36 17.27
CA SER A 154 1.97 -8.22 18.30
C SER A 154 0.86 -9.14 17.78
N SER A 155 0.31 -8.85 16.59
CA SER A 155 -0.65 -9.69 15.86
C SER A 155 -0.06 -11.00 15.35
N ASP A 156 1.28 -11.08 15.24
CA ASP A 156 1.95 -12.29 14.75
C ASP A 156 1.72 -13.48 15.69
N PRO A 157 1.32 -14.65 15.15
CA PRO A 157 1.07 -15.85 15.96
C PRO A 157 2.26 -16.35 16.80
N LYS A 158 3.48 -15.98 16.39
CA LYS A 158 4.73 -16.33 17.09
C LYS A 158 5.22 -15.21 18.03
N PHE A 159 4.47 -14.13 18.14
CA PHE A 159 4.90 -13.00 18.92
C PHE A 159 5.05 -13.34 20.40
N GLN A 160 6.25 -13.19 20.92
CA GLN A 160 6.55 -13.17 22.35
C GLN A 160 7.55 -12.04 22.59
N LEU A 161 7.16 -11.09 23.42
CA LEU A 161 7.93 -9.85 23.65
C LEU A 161 9.42 -10.12 23.95
N THR A 162 9.69 -11.06 24.85
CA THR A 162 11.06 -11.41 25.27
C THR A 162 11.86 -12.04 24.15
N ASP A 163 11.23 -12.91 23.37
CA ASP A 163 11.91 -13.63 22.29
C ASP A 163 12.11 -12.73 21.07
N CYS A 164 11.13 -11.90 20.71
CA CYS A 164 11.25 -10.91 19.65
C CYS A 164 12.35 -9.89 19.96
N THR A 165 12.43 -9.42 21.20
CA THR A 165 13.48 -8.48 21.63
C THR A 165 14.87 -9.10 21.52
N LYS A 166 15.05 -10.31 22.02
CA LYS A 166 16.34 -11.04 21.91
C LYS A 166 16.69 -11.35 20.46
N PHE A 167 15.69 -11.71 19.66
CA PHE A 167 15.88 -12.01 18.25
C PHE A 167 16.38 -10.79 17.49
N LEU A 168 15.72 -9.62 17.64
CA LEU A 168 16.16 -8.37 17.02
C LEU A 168 17.54 -7.92 17.47
N GLN A 169 17.87 -8.09 18.77
CA GLN A 169 19.22 -7.85 19.28
C GLN A 169 20.25 -8.77 18.63
N GLY A 170 19.91 -10.06 18.42
CA GLY A 170 20.75 -11.03 17.70
C GLY A 170 20.97 -10.71 16.23
N LEU A 171 20.12 -9.88 15.62
CA LEU A 171 20.27 -9.37 14.26
C LEU A 171 21.13 -8.09 14.19
N ASN A 172 21.81 -7.71 15.26
CA ASN A 172 22.60 -6.48 15.39
C ASN A 172 21.76 -5.18 15.24
N ALA A 173 20.52 -5.20 15.69
CA ALA A 173 19.75 -3.96 15.84
C ALA A 173 20.44 -3.07 16.91
N GLN A 174 20.66 -1.80 16.57
CA GLN A 174 21.32 -0.84 17.47
C GLN A 174 20.45 -0.48 18.68
N ASN A 175 19.14 -0.35 18.43
CA ASN A 175 18.15 -0.10 19.45
C ASN A 175 16.94 -1.00 19.22
N VAL A 176 16.47 -1.61 20.29
CA VAL A 176 15.21 -2.37 20.26
C VAL A 176 14.26 -1.70 21.23
N THR A 177 13.11 -1.25 20.74
CA THR A 177 12.12 -0.47 21.48
C THR A 177 10.75 -1.11 21.36
N GLU A 178 9.99 -1.15 22.44
CA GLU A 178 8.59 -1.54 22.45
C GLU A 178 7.75 -0.42 21.82
N VAL A 179 6.86 -0.79 20.91
CA VAL A 179 5.89 0.11 20.30
C VAL A 179 4.56 -0.07 21.03
N LYS A 180 4.13 0.96 21.73
CA LYS A 180 2.85 0.95 22.45
C LYS A 180 1.77 1.59 21.62
N ASP A 181 0.59 1.00 21.68
CA ASP A 181 -0.64 1.55 21.12
C ASP A 181 -1.30 2.37 22.23
N ASP A 182 -0.94 3.64 22.30
CA ASP A 182 -1.55 4.58 23.23
C ASP A 182 -2.73 5.25 22.49
N ASP A 183 -3.89 4.59 22.49
CA ASP A 183 -5.19 5.21 22.19
C ASP A 183 -5.69 6.05 23.36
#